data_647e06d9981498188f87b5ecb4311382
#
_entry.id   647e06d9981498188f87b5ecb4311382
#
_cell.length_a   1.000
_cell.length_b   1.000
_cell.length_c   1.000
_cell.angle_alpha   90.00
_cell.angle_beta   90.00
_cell.angle_gamma   90.00
#
_symmetry.space_group_name_H-M   'P 1'
#
loop_
_entity.id
_entity.type
_entity.pdbx_description
1 polymer ?
#
loop_
_entity_poly.entity_id
_entity_poly.type
_entity_poly.pdbx_seq_one_letter_code
_entity_poly.pdbx_strand_id
1 'polypeptide(L)'
;MIKFKHILTSVVLISMLGACSQVSSPEVKKDFVDYVNPYIGNISHLLVPTFPTIQLPNSMLRVYPERSDYTSERINGLPIIVTNHRERSAFNLTPYQGEELKPVRSYTYDNEKLTPYSYEAELDDNNMAVKYAVSHQSAIYNIEFRQADKPVYILVNSRIGSMHADTKGISGHQRLNKNTNIYLYIEPEQTPIQTGILKDGKMIDSQTDTEGRNACAVWRFADGTQQVNLRYGISFISAEQAKKNLYREQTDYNVTALAAKGRDIWNQTLSRIDVEGGSEDDKTILYSSYYRTFERPICMSEDGRYFSAFDGQVHEDNGTPFYTDDWIWDTYRAAHPLRLLIEQKKEEDIIDSYLRMAEQMGNMWMPTFPEVTGDSRRMNSNHAVVTVADAMAKGLKVDIAKAYEACRKGIEEKTLAPWSAAPAGWLDQFYREYGYIPALQAGEKETDPNVHTWE
;
A
#
# COMPACT_ATOMS: atom_id res chain seq x y z
N MET A 1 -102.22 24.71 -17.81
CA MET A 1 -101.11 24.79 -18.76
C MET A 1 -99.89 25.33 -18.01
N ILE A 2 -99.05 24.42 -17.54
CA ILE A 2 -97.95 24.68 -16.59
C ILE A 2 -96.63 24.58 -17.36
N LYS A 3 -95.85 25.68 -17.36
CA LYS A 3 -94.51 25.71 -17.94
C LYS A 3 -93.49 25.30 -16.91
N PHE A 4 -92.76 24.18 -17.15
CA PHE A 4 -91.59 23.77 -16.40
C PHE A 4 -90.40 24.58 -16.88
N LYS A 5 -89.68 25.22 -15.93
CA LYS A 5 -88.35 25.75 -16.12
C LYS A 5 -87.28 24.71 -15.64
N HIS A 6 -86.45 24.27 -16.52
CA HIS A 6 -85.29 23.48 -16.15
C HIS A 6 -84.20 24.37 -15.59
N ILE A 7 -83.81 24.13 -14.37
CA ILE A 7 -82.55 24.68 -13.76
C ILE A 7 -81.45 23.68 -14.01
N LEU A 8 -80.51 24.09 -14.81
CA LEU A 8 -79.31 23.33 -15.07
C LEU A 8 -78.30 23.66 -13.96
N THR A 9 -78.03 22.73 -13.05
CA THR A 9 -77.02 22.88 -12.00
C THR A 9 -75.70 22.31 -12.54
N SER A 10 -74.77 23.20 -12.92
CA SER A 10 -73.42 22.81 -13.30
C SER A 10 -72.59 22.46 -12.04
N VAL A 11 -72.33 21.20 -11.88
CA VAL A 11 -71.34 20.72 -10.86
C VAL A 11 -69.93 20.89 -11.46
N VAL A 12 -69.20 21.89 -10.98
CA VAL A 12 -67.80 22.06 -11.29
C VAL A 12 -67.01 21.11 -10.38
N LEU A 13 -66.54 20.01 -10.96
CA LEU A 13 -65.61 19.08 -10.30
C LEU A 13 -64.20 19.71 -10.33
N ILE A 14 -63.75 20.33 -9.23
CA ILE A 14 -62.36 20.76 -9.06
C ILE A 14 -61.56 19.53 -8.72
N SER A 15 -60.86 18.93 -9.69
CA SER A 15 -59.83 17.96 -9.50
C SER A 15 -58.61 18.67 -8.94
N MET A 16 -58.39 18.61 -7.62
CA MET A 16 -57.11 18.92 -7.00
C MET A 16 -56.10 17.83 -7.43
N LEU A 17 -55.35 18.08 -8.49
CA LEU A 17 -54.10 17.41 -8.75
C LEU A 17 -53.11 17.89 -7.68
N GLY A 18 -53.02 17.10 -6.59
CA GLY A 18 -51.93 17.23 -5.63
C GLY A 18 -50.62 16.89 -6.35
N ALA A 19 -49.91 17.90 -6.80
CA ALA A 19 -48.51 17.76 -7.15
C ALA A 19 -47.79 17.42 -5.86
N CYS A 20 -47.54 16.11 -5.63
CA CYS A 20 -46.45 15.68 -4.75
C CYS A 20 -45.16 16.23 -5.35
N SER A 21 -44.79 17.46 -5.00
CA SER A 21 -43.40 17.87 -5.07
C SER A 21 -42.67 16.92 -4.13
N GLN A 22 -41.96 15.94 -4.70
CA GLN A 22 -40.90 15.29 -4.01
C GLN A 22 -39.96 16.39 -3.54
N VAL A 23 -40.03 16.73 -2.26
CA VAL A 23 -38.95 17.45 -1.58
C VAL A 23 -37.79 16.51 -1.68
N SER A 24 -36.94 16.69 -2.69
CA SER A 24 -35.61 16.07 -2.70
C SER A 24 -34.96 16.57 -1.44
N SER A 25 -34.76 15.68 -0.46
CA SER A 25 -33.85 15.93 0.63
C SER A 25 -32.59 16.49 0.00
N PRO A 26 -31.98 17.55 0.55
CA PRO A 26 -30.73 18.08 0.01
C PRO A 26 -29.75 16.91 -0.08
N GLU A 27 -29.32 16.64 -1.30
CA GLU A 27 -28.32 15.61 -1.57
C GLU A 27 -27.09 16.02 -0.77
N VAL A 28 -26.78 15.26 0.29
CA VAL A 28 -25.58 15.50 1.08
C VAL A 28 -24.42 15.26 0.13
N LYS A 29 -23.75 16.34 -0.29
CA LYS A 29 -22.62 16.27 -1.19
C LYS A 29 -21.59 15.35 -0.53
N LYS A 30 -21.31 14.19 -1.15
CA LYS A 30 -20.26 13.29 -0.71
C LYS A 30 -18.92 13.99 -0.85
N ASP A 31 -18.03 13.73 0.09
CA ASP A 31 -16.63 14.09 -0.06
C ASP A 31 -15.97 13.20 -1.13
N PHE A 32 -14.90 13.66 -1.76
CA PHE A 32 -14.23 12.95 -2.85
C PHE A 32 -13.77 11.55 -2.45
N VAL A 33 -13.30 11.39 -1.21
CA VAL A 33 -12.84 10.11 -0.69
C VAL A 33 -13.99 9.11 -0.49
N ASP A 34 -15.23 9.55 -0.34
CA ASP A 34 -16.39 8.68 -0.17
C ASP A 34 -16.80 7.97 -1.48
N TYR A 35 -16.26 8.42 -2.61
CA TYR A 35 -16.38 7.72 -3.89
C TYR A 35 -15.38 6.60 -4.06
N VAL A 36 -14.31 6.54 -3.26
CA VAL A 36 -13.27 5.50 -3.40
C VAL A 36 -13.79 4.17 -2.91
N ASN A 37 -13.83 3.19 -3.80
CA ASN A 37 -14.10 1.80 -3.46
C ASN A 37 -12.82 0.96 -3.60
N PRO A 38 -12.11 0.67 -2.49
CA PRO A 38 -10.87 -0.10 -2.53
C PRO A 38 -11.04 -1.56 -2.99
N TYR A 39 -12.28 -2.08 -3.04
CA TYR A 39 -12.53 -3.46 -3.45
C TYR A 39 -12.59 -3.67 -4.98
N ILE A 40 -12.60 -2.59 -5.77
CA ILE A 40 -12.60 -2.71 -7.23
C ILE A 40 -11.33 -3.45 -7.69
N GLY A 41 -11.52 -4.56 -8.43
CA GLY A 41 -10.44 -5.38 -8.97
C GLY A 41 -9.85 -6.41 -8.01
N ASN A 42 -10.44 -6.64 -6.82
CA ASN A 42 -9.88 -7.53 -5.79
C ASN A 42 -10.27 -9.02 -5.98
N ILE A 43 -11.10 -9.33 -6.96
CA ILE A 43 -11.55 -10.70 -7.26
C ILE A 43 -11.21 -11.03 -8.71
N SER A 44 -10.50 -12.13 -8.91
CA SER A 44 -10.20 -12.64 -10.26
C SER A 44 -9.84 -14.11 -10.17
N HIS A 45 -10.29 -14.90 -11.13
CA HIS A 45 -9.97 -16.33 -11.25
C HIS A 45 -8.55 -16.61 -11.80
N LEU A 46 -7.90 -15.61 -12.38
CA LEU A 46 -6.54 -15.74 -12.90
C LEU A 46 -5.54 -14.96 -12.08
N LEU A 47 -5.70 -13.66 -12.03
CA LEU A 47 -4.75 -12.73 -11.46
C LEU A 47 -5.51 -11.58 -10.81
N VAL A 48 -5.41 -11.46 -9.49
CA VAL A 48 -5.99 -10.31 -8.78
C VAL A 48 -5.22 -9.05 -9.18
N PRO A 49 -5.82 -8.11 -9.92
CA PRO A 49 -5.10 -6.95 -10.43
C PRO A 49 -4.81 -5.89 -9.36
N THR A 50 -5.68 -5.80 -8.35
CA THR A 50 -5.55 -4.82 -7.26
C THR A 50 -5.86 -5.45 -5.92
N PHE A 51 -5.41 -4.81 -4.84
CA PHE A 51 -5.74 -5.17 -3.45
C PHE A 51 -6.41 -3.98 -2.76
N PRO A 52 -7.25 -4.20 -1.74
CA PRO A 52 -7.89 -3.12 -1.00
C PRO A 52 -6.88 -2.48 -0.04
N THR A 53 -5.98 -1.70 -0.61
CA THR A 53 -4.86 -1.11 0.10
C THR A 53 -5.32 0.00 1.03
N ILE A 54 -4.77 0.04 2.23
CA ILE A 54 -4.96 1.09 3.23
C ILE A 54 -3.61 1.81 3.34
N GLN A 55 -3.59 3.09 2.98
CA GLN A 55 -2.37 3.91 2.93
C GLN A 55 -2.71 5.39 2.86
N LEU A 56 -1.72 6.26 3.04
CA LEU A 56 -1.80 7.65 2.61
C LEU A 56 -1.16 7.82 1.21
N PRO A 57 -1.39 8.94 0.52
CA PRO A 57 -0.84 9.16 -0.80
C PRO A 57 0.68 8.99 -0.84
N ASN A 58 1.17 8.07 -1.66
CA ASN A 58 2.60 7.75 -1.83
C ASN A 58 3.34 7.41 -0.51
N SER A 59 2.62 6.90 0.49
CA SER A 59 3.22 6.58 1.79
C SER A 59 4.12 5.34 1.72
N MET A 60 5.13 5.30 2.58
CA MET A 60 5.97 4.12 2.80
C MET A 60 5.14 2.97 3.39
N LEU A 61 4.27 3.30 4.34
CA LEU A 61 3.41 2.31 5.00
C LEU A 61 2.13 2.10 4.20
N ARG A 62 1.90 0.87 3.82
CA ARG A 62 0.65 0.38 3.24
C ARG A 62 0.37 -1.02 3.72
N VAL A 63 -0.90 -1.35 3.89
CA VAL A 63 -1.37 -2.67 4.30
C VAL A 63 -2.63 -3.06 3.55
N TYR A 64 -2.93 -4.34 3.56
CA TYR A 64 -4.26 -4.89 3.29
C TYR A 64 -4.44 -6.18 4.10
N PRO A 65 -5.68 -6.58 4.45
CA PRO A 65 -5.93 -7.84 5.12
C PRO A 65 -5.41 -9.02 4.30
N GLU A 66 -4.52 -9.83 4.89
CA GLU A 66 -3.87 -10.94 4.19
C GLU A 66 -4.82 -12.13 4.06
N ARG A 67 -5.18 -12.47 2.81
CA ARG A 67 -6.04 -13.61 2.48
C ARG A 67 -5.67 -14.20 1.12
N SER A 68 -6.18 -15.39 0.78
CA SER A 68 -5.90 -16.04 -0.52
C SER A 68 -6.47 -15.22 -1.69
N ASP A 69 -7.70 -14.75 -1.54
CA ASP A 69 -8.38 -13.79 -2.40
C ASP A 69 -9.51 -13.10 -1.61
N TYR A 70 -10.27 -12.21 -2.24
CA TYR A 70 -11.33 -11.47 -1.56
C TYR A 70 -12.70 -12.16 -1.57
N THR A 71 -12.74 -13.44 -1.90
CA THR A 71 -13.83 -14.37 -1.59
C THR A 71 -13.53 -15.25 -0.37
N SER A 72 -12.31 -15.17 0.18
CA SER A 72 -11.88 -15.95 1.35
C SER A 72 -12.63 -15.53 2.61
N GLU A 73 -13.13 -16.51 3.37
CA GLU A 73 -13.80 -16.31 4.65
C GLU A 73 -12.82 -16.08 5.83
N ARG A 74 -11.51 -16.06 5.53
CA ARG A 74 -10.48 -15.97 6.57
C ARG A 74 -9.36 -15.00 6.17
N ILE A 75 -8.83 -14.32 7.19
CA ILE A 75 -7.62 -13.50 7.10
C ILE A 75 -6.49 -14.11 7.95
N ASN A 76 -5.24 -13.90 7.57
CA ASN A 76 -4.05 -14.50 8.19
C ASN A 76 -3.24 -13.47 8.97
N GLY A 77 -3.47 -13.38 10.27
CA GLY A 77 -2.88 -12.33 11.11
C GLY A 77 -3.40 -10.94 10.75
N LEU A 78 -2.95 -9.94 11.47
CA LEU A 78 -3.14 -8.54 11.11
C LEU A 78 -1.86 -8.01 10.46
N PRO A 79 -1.96 -7.28 9.34
CA PRO A 79 -0.79 -6.83 8.61
C PRO A 79 -0.07 -5.68 9.33
N ILE A 80 1.24 -5.63 9.23
CA ILE A 80 2.06 -4.50 9.68
C ILE A 80 2.50 -3.65 8.49
N ILE A 81 3.02 -4.28 7.45
CA ILE A 81 3.38 -3.61 6.20
C ILE A 81 3.45 -4.62 5.05
N VAL A 82 2.93 -4.23 3.91
CA VAL A 82 3.09 -4.95 2.65
C VAL A 82 4.07 -4.19 1.77
N THR A 83 5.16 -4.84 1.40
CA THR A 83 6.28 -4.22 0.67
C THR A 83 6.21 -4.42 -0.84
N ASN A 84 5.38 -5.37 -1.30
CA ASN A 84 5.19 -5.63 -2.71
C ASN A 84 3.75 -6.09 -2.98
N HIS A 85 3.31 -5.98 -4.21
CA HIS A 85 2.05 -6.50 -4.71
C HIS A 85 1.98 -8.03 -4.59
N ARG A 86 0.88 -8.56 -4.07
CA ARG A 86 0.65 -9.99 -3.82
C ARG A 86 1.58 -10.64 -2.80
N GLU A 87 2.34 -9.86 -2.09
CA GLU A 87 3.13 -10.39 -0.99
C GLU A 87 2.35 -10.36 0.30
N ARG A 88 2.74 -11.24 1.17
CA ARG A 88 2.27 -11.26 2.54
C ARG A 88 2.89 -10.09 3.30
N SER A 89 2.25 -9.69 4.39
CA SER A 89 2.82 -8.71 5.30
C SER A 89 4.23 -9.11 5.74
N ALA A 90 5.14 -8.15 5.79
CA ALA A 90 6.51 -8.40 6.22
C ALA A 90 6.56 -8.86 7.68
N PHE A 91 5.76 -8.25 8.54
CA PHE A 91 5.48 -8.70 9.89
C PHE A 91 3.98 -9.01 10.02
N ASN A 92 3.65 -9.87 10.97
CA ASN A 92 2.25 -10.12 11.34
C ASN A 92 2.03 -9.79 12.81
N LEU A 93 0.91 -9.14 13.09
CA LEU A 93 0.36 -8.97 14.43
C LEU A 93 -0.70 -10.04 14.66
N THR A 94 -0.60 -10.77 15.77
CA THR A 94 -1.53 -11.84 16.12
C THR A 94 -2.12 -11.60 17.51
N PRO A 95 -3.27 -10.90 17.62
CA PRO A 95 -4.04 -10.86 18.86
C PRO A 95 -4.66 -12.21 19.16
N TYR A 96 -4.64 -12.63 20.41
CA TYR A 96 -5.19 -13.92 20.78
C TYR A 96 -5.67 -13.98 22.23
N GLN A 97 -6.78 -14.67 22.43
CA GLN A 97 -7.27 -15.08 23.76
C GLN A 97 -7.26 -16.60 23.85
N GLY A 98 -6.49 -17.18 24.77
CA GLY A 98 -6.40 -18.63 24.99
C GLY A 98 -4.97 -19.08 25.30
N GLU A 99 -4.75 -20.41 25.28
CA GLU A 99 -3.49 -21.03 25.72
C GLU A 99 -2.58 -21.50 24.57
N GLU A 100 -3.16 -21.78 23.39
CA GLU A 100 -2.41 -22.29 22.25
C GLU A 100 -1.88 -21.16 21.38
N LEU A 101 -0.63 -20.79 21.55
CA LEU A 101 0.02 -19.68 20.84
C LEU A 101 0.55 -20.14 19.48
N LYS A 102 0.31 -19.30 18.44
CA LYS A 102 0.83 -19.48 17.09
C LYS A 102 1.39 -18.15 16.58
N PRO A 103 2.51 -18.13 15.86
CA PRO A 103 3.10 -16.88 15.38
C PRO A 103 2.18 -16.12 14.43
N VAL A 104 1.39 -16.83 13.64
CA VAL A 104 0.33 -16.29 12.79
C VAL A 104 -0.92 -17.16 12.94
N ARG A 105 -2.06 -16.54 13.20
CA ARG A 105 -3.36 -17.19 13.25
C ARG A 105 -4.19 -16.80 12.05
N SER A 106 -5.09 -17.68 11.65
CA SER A 106 -6.12 -17.40 10.68
C SER A 106 -7.43 -17.13 11.41
N TYR A 107 -8.07 -16.00 11.13
CA TYR A 107 -9.33 -15.56 11.75
C TYR A 107 -10.46 -15.64 10.74
N THR A 108 -11.65 -16.05 11.19
CA THR A 108 -12.89 -15.67 10.52
C THR A 108 -13.13 -14.18 10.73
N TYR A 109 -13.87 -13.52 9.85
CA TYR A 109 -14.15 -12.09 9.99
C TYR A 109 -15.55 -11.76 9.49
N ASP A 110 -16.15 -10.78 10.16
CA ASP A 110 -17.46 -10.20 9.82
C ASP A 110 -17.42 -8.69 9.94
N ASN A 111 -18.45 -8.03 9.41
CA ASN A 111 -18.65 -6.58 9.48
C ASN A 111 -17.45 -5.77 9.02
N GLU A 112 -16.70 -6.30 8.02
CA GLU A 112 -15.52 -5.65 7.48
C GLU A 112 -15.87 -4.28 6.88
N LYS A 113 -15.15 -3.25 7.32
CA LYS A 113 -15.17 -1.91 6.74
C LYS A 113 -13.74 -1.51 6.39
N LEU A 114 -13.52 -1.25 5.12
CA LEU A 114 -12.22 -0.87 4.61
C LEU A 114 -12.35 0.41 3.79
N THR A 115 -11.55 1.40 4.16
CA THR A 115 -11.41 2.68 3.46
C THR A 115 -9.97 2.87 3.03
N PRO A 116 -9.63 3.87 2.22
CA PRO A 116 -8.24 4.18 1.90
C PRO A 116 -7.32 4.43 3.11
N TYR A 117 -7.87 4.77 4.27
CA TYR A 117 -7.14 5.24 5.44
C TYR A 117 -7.40 4.47 6.74
N SER A 118 -8.38 3.54 6.76
CA SER A 118 -8.75 2.78 7.94
C SER A 118 -9.32 1.40 7.64
N TYR A 119 -9.31 0.54 8.65
CA TYR A 119 -9.85 -0.80 8.62
C TYR A 119 -10.57 -1.11 9.92
N GLU A 120 -11.73 -1.76 9.83
CA GLU A 120 -12.46 -2.32 10.96
C GLU A 120 -12.99 -3.71 10.60
N ALA A 121 -12.93 -4.65 11.53
CA ALA A 121 -13.55 -5.96 11.39
C ALA A 121 -13.84 -6.59 12.76
N GLU A 122 -14.80 -7.49 12.81
CA GLU A 122 -15.03 -8.41 13.92
C GLU A 122 -14.39 -9.75 13.57
N LEU A 123 -13.68 -10.36 14.53
CA LEU A 123 -12.87 -11.55 14.32
C LEU A 123 -13.36 -12.71 15.19
N ASP A 124 -13.23 -13.95 14.65
CA ASP A 124 -13.52 -15.22 15.33
C ASP A 124 -14.90 -15.22 16.02
N ASP A 125 -15.96 -15.15 15.21
CA ASP A 125 -17.35 -15.16 15.66
C ASP A 125 -17.66 -14.06 16.70
N ASN A 126 -17.16 -12.85 16.46
CA ASN A 126 -17.31 -11.66 17.31
C ASN A 126 -16.62 -11.74 18.69
N ASN A 127 -15.65 -12.65 18.85
CA ASN A 127 -14.86 -12.72 20.10
C ASN A 127 -13.83 -11.58 20.23
N MET A 128 -13.47 -10.97 19.12
CA MET A 128 -12.57 -9.82 19.05
C MET A 128 -13.08 -8.80 18.03
N ALA A 129 -12.73 -7.54 18.21
CA ALA A 129 -12.88 -6.51 17.18
C ALA A 129 -11.56 -5.78 16.97
N VAL A 130 -11.29 -5.39 15.74
CA VAL A 130 -10.09 -4.64 15.38
C VAL A 130 -10.46 -3.35 14.69
N LYS A 131 -9.76 -2.26 15.07
CA LYS A 131 -9.73 -1.00 14.33
C LYS A 131 -8.29 -0.63 14.04
N TYR A 132 -8.07 -0.09 12.85
CA TYR A 132 -6.77 0.28 12.36
C TYR A 132 -6.83 1.58 11.58
N ALA A 133 -5.83 2.43 11.75
CA ALA A 133 -5.63 3.62 10.93
C ALA A 133 -4.14 3.85 10.67
N VAL A 134 -3.84 4.46 9.52
CA VAL A 134 -2.49 4.58 8.98
C VAL A 134 -2.05 6.03 8.84
N SER A 135 -0.74 6.26 9.02
CA SER A 135 -0.01 7.46 8.61
C SER A 135 1.04 7.12 7.54
N HIS A 136 2.02 8.00 7.29
CA HIS A 136 3.03 7.75 6.25
C HIS A 136 4.02 6.63 6.61
N GLN A 137 4.43 6.56 7.89
CA GLN A 137 5.44 5.61 8.37
C GLN A 137 5.04 4.98 9.70
N SER A 138 3.81 5.21 10.17
CA SER A 138 3.29 4.71 11.43
C SER A 138 1.81 4.38 11.34
N ALA A 139 1.30 3.61 12.31
CA ALA A 139 -0.11 3.30 12.41
C ALA A 139 -0.53 2.98 13.85
N ILE A 140 -1.84 2.91 14.05
CA ILE A 140 -2.46 2.56 15.33
C ILE A 140 -3.41 1.38 15.12
N TYR A 141 -3.31 0.39 16.01
CA TYR A 141 -4.28 -0.67 16.20
C TYR A 141 -5.04 -0.46 17.52
N ASN A 142 -6.36 -0.61 17.48
CA ASN A 142 -7.19 -0.82 18.64
C ASN A 142 -7.80 -2.22 18.53
N ILE A 143 -7.62 -3.05 19.56
CA ILE A 143 -8.06 -4.45 19.60
C ILE A 143 -8.92 -4.63 20.82
N GLU A 144 -10.18 -4.99 20.62
CA GLU A 144 -11.14 -5.32 21.67
C GLU A 144 -11.21 -6.83 21.85
N PHE A 145 -11.17 -7.28 23.11
CA PHE A 145 -11.27 -8.68 23.52
C PHE A 145 -12.55 -8.88 24.32
N ARG A 146 -13.37 -9.85 23.94
CA ARG A 146 -14.71 -10.04 24.53
C ARG A 146 -14.85 -11.29 25.41
N GLN A 147 -13.79 -12.07 25.59
CA GLN A 147 -13.77 -13.26 26.44
C GLN A 147 -13.04 -12.96 27.75
N ALA A 148 -13.79 -12.62 28.81
CA ALA A 148 -13.23 -12.11 30.08
C ALA A 148 -12.36 -13.14 30.85
N ASP A 149 -12.54 -14.42 30.64
CA ASP A 149 -11.94 -15.52 31.45
C ASP A 149 -10.66 -16.07 30.80
N LYS A 150 -10.23 -15.53 29.65
CA LYS A 150 -9.08 -16.05 28.92
C LYS A 150 -7.89 -15.11 28.99
N PRO A 151 -6.67 -15.66 29.04
CA PRO A 151 -5.47 -14.84 28.97
C PRO A 151 -5.36 -14.17 27.59
N VAL A 152 -4.91 -12.90 27.60
CA VAL A 152 -4.79 -12.06 26.42
C VAL A 152 -3.33 -11.96 26.00
N TYR A 153 -3.08 -12.23 24.73
CA TYR A 153 -1.75 -12.15 24.13
C TYR A 153 -1.74 -11.28 22.88
N ILE A 154 -0.62 -10.61 22.69
CA ILE A 154 -0.24 -9.98 21.42
C ILE A 154 1.09 -10.61 20.99
N LEU A 155 1.08 -11.21 19.81
CA LEU A 155 2.28 -11.76 19.19
C LEU A 155 2.68 -10.93 17.98
N VAL A 156 3.97 -10.67 17.83
CA VAL A 156 4.53 -9.97 16.67
C VAL A 156 5.57 -10.88 16.04
N ASN A 157 5.31 -11.29 14.81
CA ASN A 157 6.11 -12.27 14.09
C ASN A 157 6.87 -11.63 12.93
N SER A 158 8.17 -11.92 12.84
CA SER A 158 8.99 -11.75 11.64
C SER A 158 9.19 -13.10 10.98
N ARG A 159 8.94 -13.21 9.68
CA ARG A 159 9.09 -14.49 8.96
C ARG A 159 10.55 -14.95 8.85
N ILE A 160 11.45 -14.00 8.61
CA ILE A 160 12.91 -14.24 8.59
C ILE A 160 13.58 -12.97 9.10
N GLY A 161 14.01 -12.95 10.34
CA GLY A 161 14.63 -11.79 10.94
C GLY A 161 14.87 -11.96 12.42
N SER A 162 14.81 -10.88 13.17
CA SER A 162 14.92 -10.89 14.61
C SER A 162 13.82 -10.07 15.26
N MET A 163 13.47 -10.46 16.50
CA MET A 163 12.53 -9.73 17.35
C MET A 163 13.10 -9.63 18.75
N HIS A 164 12.93 -8.47 19.35
CA HIS A 164 13.21 -8.17 20.74
C HIS A 164 11.94 -7.70 21.42
N ALA A 165 11.67 -8.17 22.64
CA ALA A 165 10.50 -7.79 23.41
C ALA A 165 10.86 -7.36 24.83
N ASP A 166 10.41 -6.18 25.23
CA ASP A 166 10.37 -5.75 26.62
C ASP A 166 8.96 -5.20 26.97
N THR A 167 8.76 -4.74 28.20
CA THR A 167 7.46 -4.21 28.64
C THR A 167 7.11 -2.85 28.03
N LYS A 168 8.04 -2.18 27.39
CA LYS A 168 7.87 -0.86 26.75
C LYS A 168 7.63 -0.97 25.26
N GLY A 169 8.20 -2.00 24.61
CA GLY A 169 8.10 -2.13 23.19
C GLY A 169 8.56 -3.49 22.67
N ILE A 170 8.14 -3.79 21.45
CA ILE A 170 8.74 -4.83 20.62
C ILE A 170 9.43 -4.13 19.46
N SER A 171 10.66 -4.54 19.18
CA SER A 171 11.41 -4.09 18.02
C SER A 171 12.00 -5.27 17.26
N GLY A 172 12.35 -5.06 16.01
CA GLY A 172 12.98 -6.12 15.24
C GLY A 172 13.12 -5.74 13.77
N HIS A 173 13.60 -6.72 13.01
CA HIS A 173 13.67 -6.56 11.56
C HIS A 173 13.16 -7.80 10.86
N GLN A 174 12.75 -7.61 9.61
CA GLN A 174 12.54 -8.68 8.65
C GLN A 174 13.42 -8.47 7.43
N ARG A 175 14.12 -9.51 7.03
CA ARG A 175 14.90 -9.54 5.81
C ARG A 175 13.99 -9.74 4.60
N LEU A 176 13.99 -8.79 3.66
CA LEU A 176 13.24 -8.85 2.41
C LEU A 176 14.07 -9.56 1.33
N ASN A 177 15.35 -9.21 1.21
CA ASN A 177 16.32 -9.89 0.35
C ASN A 177 17.72 -9.88 0.99
N LYS A 178 18.76 -10.14 0.21
CA LYS A 178 20.15 -10.19 0.71
C LYS A 178 20.60 -8.86 1.34
N ASN A 179 20.17 -7.73 0.79
CA ASN A 179 20.68 -6.40 1.11
C ASN A 179 19.66 -5.50 1.77
N THR A 180 18.37 -5.87 1.78
CA THR A 180 17.27 -5.02 2.25
C THR A 180 16.60 -5.64 3.45
N ASN A 181 16.56 -4.88 4.54
CA ASN A 181 15.76 -5.16 5.71
C ASN A 181 14.66 -4.11 5.86
N ILE A 182 13.57 -4.50 6.50
CA ILE A 182 12.60 -3.57 7.06
C ILE A 182 12.58 -3.74 8.57
N TYR A 183 12.48 -2.63 9.28
CA TYR A 183 12.52 -2.55 10.73
C TYR A 183 11.18 -2.11 11.29
N LEU A 184 10.86 -2.61 12.46
CA LEU A 184 9.64 -2.34 13.21
C LEU A 184 9.99 -1.88 14.62
N TYR A 185 9.24 -0.90 15.11
CA TYR A 185 9.10 -0.62 16.54
C TYR A 185 7.60 -0.47 16.85
N ILE A 186 7.11 -1.22 17.83
CA ILE A 186 5.72 -1.20 18.27
C ILE A 186 5.66 -1.10 19.79
N GLU A 187 4.74 -0.30 20.32
CA GLU A 187 4.52 -0.15 21.74
C GLU A 187 3.03 -0.19 22.11
N PRO A 188 2.69 -0.73 23.28
CA PRO A 188 1.33 -0.78 23.79
C PRO A 188 1.03 0.43 24.68
N GLU A 189 -0.24 0.85 24.74
CA GLU A 189 -0.71 1.80 25.73
C GLU A 189 -0.79 1.14 27.12
N GLN A 190 -1.31 -0.09 27.17
CA GLN A 190 -1.42 -0.89 28.39
C GLN A 190 -0.13 -1.68 28.61
N THR A 191 0.43 -1.60 29.82
CA THR A 191 1.65 -2.34 30.15
C THR A 191 1.37 -3.85 30.19
N PRO A 192 2.08 -4.69 29.42
CA PRO A 192 1.97 -6.14 29.51
C PRO A 192 2.51 -6.62 30.86
N ILE A 193 1.90 -7.67 31.43
CA ILE A 193 2.35 -8.28 32.70
C ILE A 193 3.53 -9.24 32.50
N GLN A 194 3.67 -9.78 31.29
CA GLN A 194 4.81 -10.63 30.91
C GLN A 194 5.22 -10.31 29.46
N THR A 195 6.50 -10.46 29.20
CA THR A 195 7.12 -10.31 27.88
C THR A 195 8.04 -11.49 27.62
N GLY A 196 8.20 -11.90 26.37
CA GLY A 196 9.06 -13.00 26.02
C GLY A 196 9.02 -13.33 24.54
N ILE A 197 9.47 -14.53 24.19
CA ILE A 197 9.46 -15.06 22.83
C ILE A 197 8.55 -16.28 22.71
N LEU A 198 8.10 -16.57 21.50
CA LEU A 198 7.38 -17.80 21.19
C LEU A 198 8.37 -18.91 20.77
N LYS A 199 8.34 -20.04 21.44
CA LYS A 199 9.09 -21.24 21.07
C LYS A 199 8.21 -22.49 21.28
N ASP A 200 8.12 -23.33 20.26
CA ASP A 200 7.35 -24.58 20.29
C ASP A 200 5.90 -24.40 20.79
N GLY A 201 5.24 -23.32 20.37
CA GLY A 201 3.86 -22.99 20.75
C GLY A 201 3.68 -22.46 22.18
N LYS A 202 4.77 -22.15 22.88
CA LYS A 202 4.76 -21.63 24.25
C LYS A 202 5.54 -20.33 24.36
N MET A 203 5.07 -19.46 25.24
CA MET A 203 5.81 -18.28 25.63
C MET A 203 6.97 -18.64 26.56
N ILE A 204 8.15 -18.15 26.26
CA ILE A 204 9.36 -18.25 27.08
C ILE A 204 9.65 -16.84 27.61
N ASP A 205 9.28 -16.56 28.83
CA ASP A 205 9.41 -15.25 29.49
C ASP A 205 10.82 -14.93 30.00
N SER A 206 11.67 -15.96 30.11
CA SER A 206 13.10 -15.79 30.45
C SER A 206 13.99 -15.33 29.28
N GLN A 207 13.43 -15.16 28.09
CA GLN A 207 14.11 -14.74 26.88
C GLN A 207 13.39 -13.55 26.26
N THR A 208 14.17 -12.53 25.88
CA THR A 208 13.65 -11.30 25.24
C THR A 208 13.94 -11.25 23.75
N ASP A 209 14.90 -12.08 23.28
CA ASP A 209 15.41 -12.00 21.91
C ASP A 209 15.22 -13.33 21.19
N THR A 210 14.86 -13.23 19.93
CA THR A 210 14.74 -14.37 19.02
C THR A 210 15.14 -13.97 17.61
N GLU A 211 15.76 -14.90 16.87
CA GLU A 211 16.22 -14.70 15.50
C GLU A 211 15.95 -15.95 14.65
N GLY A 212 15.82 -15.75 13.35
CA GLY A 212 15.65 -16.81 12.36
C GLY A 212 14.28 -16.82 11.69
N ARG A 213 13.80 -18.02 11.35
CA ARG A 213 12.47 -18.20 10.75
C ARG A 213 11.39 -18.13 11.82
N ASN A 214 10.33 -17.35 11.54
CA ASN A 214 9.23 -17.12 12.45
C ASN A 214 9.69 -16.61 13.82
N ALA A 215 10.66 -15.70 13.83
CA ALA A 215 11.07 -15.01 15.05
C ALA A 215 9.86 -14.25 15.58
N CYS A 216 9.38 -14.61 16.77
CA CYS A 216 8.12 -14.12 17.29
C CYS A 216 8.26 -13.64 18.73
N ALA A 217 7.97 -12.36 18.94
CA ALA A 217 7.90 -11.70 20.24
C ALA A 217 6.47 -11.82 20.80
N VAL A 218 6.33 -11.89 22.11
CA VAL A 218 5.05 -12.12 22.79
C VAL A 218 4.88 -11.18 23.97
N TRP A 219 3.74 -10.52 24.04
CA TRP A 219 3.22 -9.87 25.23
C TRP A 219 2.04 -10.63 25.78
N ARG A 220 2.02 -10.81 27.11
CA ARG A 220 0.84 -11.24 27.87
C ARG A 220 0.30 -10.08 28.68
N PHE A 221 -0.99 -9.83 28.58
CA PHE A 221 -1.69 -8.81 29.36
C PHE A 221 -2.41 -9.45 30.56
N ALA A 222 -2.85 -8.62 31.50
CA ALA A 222 -3.61 -9.08 32.65
C ALA A 222 -4.88 -9.82 32.22
N ASP A 223 -5.28 -10.82 33.01
CA ASP A 223 -6.51 -11.54 32.76
C ASP A 223 -7.71 -10.57 32.86
N GLY A 224 -8.66 -10.70 31.95
CA GLY A 224 -9.79 -9.76 31.86
C GLY A 224 -9.50 -8.45 31.13
N THR A 225 -8.32 -8.28 30.51
CA THR A 225 -8.04 -7.15 29.61
C THR A 225 -9.04 -7.17 28.45
N GLN A 226 -9.84 -6.10 28.34
CA GLN A 226 -10.87 -5.97 27.30
C GLN A 226 -10.38 -5.21 26.07
N GLN A 227 -9.31 -4.45 26.20
CA GLN A 227 -8.80 -3.61 25.12
C GLN A 227 -7.28 -3.51 25.18
N VAL A 228 -6.64 -3.60 24.02
CA VAL A 228 -5.23 -3.32 23.84
C VAL A 228 -5.08 -2.34 22.68
N ASN A 229 -4.49 -1.18 22.96
CA ASN A 229 -4.12 -0.18 21.97
C ASN A 229 -2.64 -0.31 21.67
N LEU A 230 -2.30 -0.31 20.40
CA LEU A 230 -0.93 -0.42 19.92
C LEU A 230 -0.66 0.68 18.91
N ARG A 231 0.54 1.26 18.96
CA ARG A 231 1.04 2.12 17.88
C ARG A 231 2.40 1.64 17.43
N TYR A 232 2.69 1.76 16.15
CA TYR A 232 3.95 1.30 15.60
C TYR A 232 4.48 2.21 14.51
N GLY A 233 5.80 2.16 14.33
CA GLY A 233 6.50 2.78 13.22
C GLY A 233 7.35 1.76 12.48
N ILE A 234 7.58 2.05 11.21
CA ILE A 234 8.42 1.26 10.32
C ILE A 234 9.58 2.10 9.78
N SER A 235 10.65 1.42 9.35
CA SER A 235 11.81 2.06 8.72
C SER A 235 12.55 1.08 7.82
N PHE A 236 13.19 1.59 6.76
CA PHE A 236 14.17 0.83 6.01
C PHE A 236 15.61 1.11 6.46
N ILE A 237 15.80 2.01 7.43
CA ILE A 237 17.11 2.41 7.95
C ILE A 237 17.49 1.62 9.21
N SER A 238 16.67 1.67 10.26
CA SER A 238 16.91 0.95 11.52
C SER A 238 15.67 0.89 12.42
N ALA A 239 15.73 0.09 13.49
CA ALA A 239 14.67 0.03 14.50
C ALA A 239 14.55 1.36 15.30
N GLU A 240 15.68 2.05 15.55
CA GLU A 240 15.70 3.37 16.16
C GLU A 240 15.04 4.40 15.27
N GLN A 241 15.24 4.31 13.95
CA GLN A 241 14.54 5.19 13.01
C GLN A 241 13.04 4.87 12.95
N ALA A 242 12.65 3.60 12.98
CA ALA A 242 11.24 3.21 13.09
C ALA A 242 10.56 3.84 14.32
N LYS A 243 11.26 3.84 15.46
CA LYS A 243 10.79 4.49 16.69
C LYS A 243 10.69 6.02 16.53
N LYS A 244 11.66 6.67 15.88
CA LYS A 244 11.58 8.11 15.58
C LYS A 244 10.41 8.43 14.66
N ASN A 245 10.18 7.63 13.61
CA ASN A 245 9.07 7.79 12.71
C ASN A 245 7.73 7.69 13.46
N LEU A 246 7.61 6.70 14.37
CA LEU A 246 6.44 6.58 15.24
C LEU A 246 6.20 7.86 16.04
N TYR A 247 7.18 8.33 16.79
CA TYR A 247 7.00 9.47 17.69
C TYR A 247 6.83 10.82 16.97
N ARG A 248 7.33 10.92 15.73
CA ARG A 248 7.07 12.09 14.89
C ARG A 248 5.61 12.17 14.45
N GLU A 249 4.98 11.03 14.15
CA GLU A 249 3.65 10.99 13.55
C GLU A 249 2.53 10.74 14.56
N GLN A 250 2.79 10.01 15.65
CA GLN A 250 1.80 9.61 16.65
C GLN A 250 2.17 10.07 18.05
N THR A 251 1.33 10.91 18.62
CA THR A 251 1.48 11.40 20.01
C THR A 251 0.60 10.64 21.01
N ASP A 252 -0.39 9.91 20.52
CA ASP A 252 -1.37 9.15 21.30
C ASP A 252 -1.75 7.83 20.62
N TYR A 253 -2.77 7.16 21.13
CA TYR A 253 -3.30 5.87 20.63
C TYR A 253 -4.71 6.03 20.03
N ASN A 254 -5.10 7.23 19.63
CA ASN A 254 -6.44 7.51 19.14
C ASN A 254 -6.61 7.12 17.65
N VAL A 255 -6.98 5.88 17.42
CA VAL A 255 -7.21 5.33 16.07
C VAL A 255 -8.27 6.12 15.27
N THR A 256 -9.32 6.61 15.95
CA THR A 256 -10.39 7.37 15.29
C THR A 256 -9.90 8.75 14.83
N ALA A 257 -9.10 9.43 15.66
CA ALA A 257 -8.50 10.71 15.27
C ALA A 257 -7.51 10.55 14.12
N LEU A 258 -6.72 9.44 14.11
CA LEU A 258 -5.81 9.16 13.03
C LEU A 258 -6.56 8.84 11.72
N ALA A 259 -7.64 8.05 11.79
CA ALA A 259 -8.50 7.79 10.64
C ALA A 259 -9.11 9.08 10.05
N ALA A 260 -9.57 10.00 10.92
CA ALA A 260 -10.09 11.29 10.48
C ALA A 260 -9.03 12.12 9.75
N LYS A 261 -7.78 12.18 10.26
CA LYS A 261 -6.66 12.84 9.57
C LYS A 261 -6.38 12.19 8.20
N GLY A 262 -6.39 10.87 8.13
CA GLY A 262 -6.20 10.14 6.87
C GLY A 262 -7.31 10.45 5.86
N ARG A 263 -8.55 10.54 6.32
CA ARG A 263 -9.71 10.95 5.51
C ARG A 263 -9.52 12.35 4.93
N ASP A 264 -9.11 13.30 5.75
CA ASP A 264 -8.90 14.70 5.33
C ASP A 264 -7.77 14.80 4.29
N ILE A 265 -6.64 14.08 4.49
CA ILE A 265 -5.52 14.03 3.54
C ILE A 265 -5.99 13.48 2.20
N TRP A 266 -6.75 12.39 2.19
CA TRP A 266 -7.28 11.81 0.96
C TRP A 266 -8.28 12.74 0.29
N ASN A 267 -9.18 13.36 1.05
CA ASN A 267 -10.16 14.28 0.49
C ASN A 267 -9.48 15.49 -0.17
N GLN A 268 -8.47 16.06 0.49
CA GLN A 268 -7.66 17.14 -0.08
C GLN A 268 -6.90 16.69 -1.33
N THR A 269 -6.36 15.48 -1.34
CA THR A 269 -5.61 14.94 -2.49
C THR A 269 -6.52 14.72 -3.69
N LEU A 270 -7.66 14.09 -3.47
CA LEU A 270 -8.62 13.76 -4.54
C LEU A 270 -9.37 14.99 -5.08
N SER A 271 -9.53 16.03 -4.25
CA SER A 271 -10.19 17.28 -4.66
C SER A 271 -9.46 18.09 -5.75
N ARG A 272 -8.23 17.70 -6.10
CA ARG A 272 -7.50 18.30 -7.23
C ARG A 272 -8.16 18.03 -8.59
N ILE A 273 -8.98 16.99 -8.66
CA ILE A 273 -9.83 16.69 -9.81
C ILE A 273 -11.28 16.72 -9.31
N ASP A 274 -12.01 17.76 -9.66
CA ASP A 274 -13.44 17.86 -9.39
C ASP A 274 -14.21 17.69 -10.72
N VAL A 275 -15.17 16.75 -10.72
CA VAL A 275 -15.96 16.44 -11.92
C VAL A 275 -17.43 16.68 -11.65
N GLU A 276 -18.09 17.30 -12.61
CA GLU A 276 -19.54 17.48 -12.62
C GLU A 276 -20.20 16.55 -13.65
N GLY A 277 -21.38 16.06 -13.33
CA GLY A 277 -22.11 15.10 -14.17
C GLY A 277 -21.64 13.67 -13.99
N GLY A 278 -22.03 12.78 -14.90
CA GLY A 278 -21.84 11.33 -14.78
C GLY A 278 -22.74 10.70 -13.71
N SER A 279 -22.77 9.38 -13.68
CA SER A 279 -23.44 8.62 -12.63
C SER A 279 -22.58 8.53 -11.36
N GLU A 280 -23.16 8.07 -10.25
CA GLU A 280 -22.41 7.74 -9.03
C GLU A 280 -21.38 6.64 -9.27
N ASP A 281 -21.69 5.68 -10.13
CA ASP A 281 -20.77 4.60 -10.52
C ASP A 281 -19.59 5.15 -11.34
N ASP A 282 -19.82 6.09 -12.26
CA ASP A 282 -18.75 6.76 -13.02
C ASP A 282 -17.80 7.50 -12.08
N LYS A 283 -18.34 8.24 -11.10
CA LYS A 283 -17.52 8.91 -10.08
C LYS A 283 -16.76 7.92 -9.20
N THR A 284 -17.40 6.81 -8.82
CA THR A 284 -16.76 5.75 -8.04
C THR A 284 -15.60 5.12 -8.81
N ILE A 285 -15.76 4.83 -10.09
CA ILE A 285 -14.70 4.31 -10.96
C ILE A 285 -13.57 5.34 -11.10
N LEU A 286 -13.90 6.60 -11.36
CA LEU A 286 -12.92 7.67 -11.51
C LEU A 286 -12.08 7.85 -10.24
N TYR A 287 -12.70 8.08 -9.08
CA TYR A 287 -11.97 8.36 -7.84
C TYR A 287 -11.26 7.13 -7.31
N SER A 288 -11.80 5.92 -7.51
CA SER A 288 -11.07 4.68 -7.18
C SER A 288 -9.84 4.48 -8.06
N SER A 289 -9.92 4.77 -9.35
CA SER A 289 -8.79 4.73 -10.26
C SER A 289 -7.75 5.82 -9.92
N TYR A 290 -8.22 7.02 -9.62
CA TYR A 290 -7.35 8.13 -9.21
C TYR A 290 -6.63 7.84 -7.88
N TYR A 291 -7.33 7.30 -6.87
CA TYR A 291 -6.73 6.80 -5.64
C TYR A 291 -5.58 5.80 -5.93
N ARG A 292 -5.75 4.87 -6.88
CA ARG A 292 -4.74 3.88 -7.25
C ARG A 292 -3.45 4.49 -7.78
N THR A 293 -3.49 5.66 -8.39
CA THR A 293 -2.28 6.34 -8.88
C THR A 293 -1.34 6.80 -7.78
N PHE A 294 -1.79 6.82 -6.52
CA PHE A 294 -1.01 7.18 -5.34
C PHE A 294 -0.47 5.97 -4.57
N GLU A 295 -0.78 4.74 -4.98
CA GLU A 295 -0.20 3.55 -4.37
C GLU A 295 1.29 3.41 -4.69
N ARG A 296 1.71 3.96 -5.84
CA ARG A 296 3.07 3.93 -6.37
C ARG A 296 3.41 5.24 -7.08
N PRO A 297 4.70 5.64 -7.08
CA PRO A 297 5.76 5.17 -6.20
C PRO A 297 5.55 5.58 -4.74
N ILE A 298 6.31 4.97 -3.83
CA ILE A 298 6.30 5.31 -2.39
C ILE A 298 7.49 6.20 -2.04
N CYS A 299 7.29 7.12 -1.09
CA CYS A 299 8.34 7.97 -0.54
C CYS A 299 9.15 7.20 0.51
N MET A 300 10.45 7.08 0.32
CA MET A 300 11.38 6.38 1.22
C MET A 300 12.13 7.32 2.16
N SER A 301 11.94 8.64 2.05
CA SER A 301 12.66 9.58 2.90
C SER A 301 12.19 9.53 4.36
N GLU A 302 13.16 9.46 5.27
CA GLU A 302 13.01 9.33 6.71
C GLU A 302 13.95 10.36 7.38
N ASP A 303 13.40 11.46 7.87
CA ASP A 303 14.18 12.56 8.51
C ASP A 303 15.36 13.07 7.66
N GLY A 304 15.13 13.30 6.36
CA GLY A 304 16.13 13.81 5.42
C GLY A 304 17.09 12.75 4.87
N ARG A 305 16.87 11.47 5.16
CA ARG A 305 17.66 10.34 4.70
C ARG A 305 16.79 9.26 4.09
N TYR A 306 17.37 8.38 3.32
CA TYR A 306 16.69 7.20 2.79
C TYR A 306 17.65 6.02 2.63
N PHE A 307 17.14 4.81 2.75
CA PHE A 307 17.84 3.60 2.37
C PHE A 307 17.63 3.35 0.87
N SER A 308 18.72 3.09 0.15
CA SER A 308 18.68 2.66 -1.25
C SER A 308 19.01 1.18 -1.38
N ALA A 309 18.10 0.40 -1.93
CA ALA A 309 18.36 -1.00 -2.27
C ALA A 309 19.23 -1.16 -3.54
N PHE A 310 19.52 -0.08 -4.25
CA PHE A 310 20.29 -0.10 -5.50
C PHE A 310 21.80 -0.20 -5.26
N ASP A 311 22.28 0.25 -4.08
CA ASP A 311 23.66 0.10 -3.63
C ASP A 311 23.77 -0.45 -2.18
N GLY A 312 22.63 -0.61 -1.48
CA GLY A 312 22.59 -1.11 -0.11
C GLY A 312 23.04 -0.10 0.95
N GLN A 313 23.00 1.20 0.65
CA GLN A 313 23.47 2.27 1.52
C GLN A 313 22.35 3.19 1.98
N VAL A 314 22.61 3.92 3.07
CA VAL A 314 21.77 5.04 3.53
C VAL A 314 22.35 6.34 2.98
N HIS A 315 21.52 7.16 2.35
CA HIS A 315 21.89 8.44 1.74
C HIS A 315 21.14 9.59 2.40
N GLU A 316 21.72 10.80 2.33
CA GLU A 316 21.01 12.04 2.59
C GLU A 316 20.12 12.37 1.37
N ASP A 317 18.89 12.84 1.59
CA ASP A 317 18.00 13.25 0.50
C ASP A 317 18.22 14.69 0.03
N ASN A 318 18.99 15.47 0.78
CA ASN A 318 19.33 16.86 0.49
C ASN A 318 18.10 17.75 0.22
N GLY A 319 16.97 17.43 0.86
CA GLY A 319 15.71 18.14 0.71
C GLY A 319 14.90 17.75 -0.54
N THR A 320 15.32 16.73 -1.29
CA THR A 320 14.57 16.14 -2.40
C THR A 320 14.20 14.72 -2.04
N PRO A 321 12.91 14.43 -1.76
CA PRO A 321 12.46 13.11 -1.36
C PRO A 321 12.85 12.03 -2.36
N PHE A 322 13.20 10.84 -1.85
CA PHE A 322 13.50 9.68 -2.67
C PHE A 322 12.28 8.77 -2.79
N TYR A 323 11.91 8.47 -4.03
CA TYR A 323 10.78 7.61 -4.38
C TYR A 323 11.26 6.31 -5.02
N THR A 324 10.65 5.19 -4.63
CA THR A 324 10.87 3.87 -5.26
C THR A 324 9.57 3.05 -5.28
N ASP A 325 9.65 1.77 -5.64
CA ASP A 325 8.49 0.90 -5.83
C ASP A 325 7.56 1.44 -6.91
N ASP A 326 8.13 1.74 -8.07
CA ASP A 326 7.38 2.15 -9.24
C ASP A 326 7.46 1.09 -10.34
N TRP A 327 6.32 0.64 -10.74
CA TRP A 327 6.22 -0.31 -11.85
C TRP A 327 6.07 0.47 -13.15
N ILE A 328 7.18 1.00 -13.63
CA ILE A 328 7.21 1.98 -14.72
C ILE A 328 6.54 1.42 -15.98
N TRP A 329 6.60 0.09 -16.20
CA TRP A 329 5.88 -0.58 -17.28
C TRP A 329 4.35 -0.35 -17.21
N ASP A 330 3.79 -0.24 -15.99
CA ASP A 330 2.38 0.06 -15.77
C ASP A 330 2.10 1.55 -15.75
N THR A 331 2.95 2.34 -15.07
CA THR A 331 2.68 3.73 -14.69
C THR A 331 2.98 4.75 -15.78
N TYR A 332 3.87 4.44 -16.74
CA TYR A 332 4.33 5.40 -17.74
C TYR A 332 3.22 5.91 -18.67
N ARG A 333 2.18 5.11 -18.90
CA ARG A 333 1.10 5.44 -19.86
C ARG A 333 0.15 6.51 -19.34
N ALA A 334 -0.17 6.49 -18.04
CA ALA A 334 -1.21 7.34 -17.48
C ALA A 334 -0.82 8.01 -16.16
N ALA A 335 -0.23 7.31 -15.21
CA ALA A 335 0.05 7.86 -13.88
C ALA A 335 1.10 8.98 -13.94
N HIS A 336 2.23 8.78 -14.64
CA HIS A 336 3.22 9.83 -14.86
C HIS A 336 2.67 11.01 -15.65
N PRO A 337 2.02 10.83 -16.83
CA PRO A 337 1.37 11.92 -17.54
C PRO A 337 0.33 12.69 -16.72
N LEU A 338 -0.44 12.01 -15.85
CA LEU A 338 -1.38 12.67 -14.96
C LEU A 338 -0.65 13.54 -13.92
N ARG A 339 0.41 13.04 -13.29
CA ARG A 339 1.21 13.83 -12.32
C ARG A 339 1.82 15.07 -12.94
N LEU A 340 2.23 15.02 -14.21
CA LEU A 340 2.70 16.21 -14.94
C LEU A 340 1.66 17.32 -15.00
N LEU A 341 0.38 17.00 -14.94
CA LEU A 341 -0.71 17.98 -14.93
C LEU A 341 -1.02 18.51 -13.53
N ILE A 342 -0.96 17.65 -12.49
CA ILE A 342 -1.53 17.96 -11.17
C ILE A 342 -0.51 17.99 -10.03
N GLU A 343 0.68 17.40 -10.19
CA GLU A 343 1.71 17.24 -9.16
C GLU A 343 3.14 17.38 -9.73
N GLN A 344 3.39 18.41 -10.52
CA GLN A 344 4.65 18.61 -11.26
C GLN A 344 5.90 18.47 -10.38
N LYS A 345 5.90 19.10 -9.20
CA LYS A 345 7.05 19.01 -8.27
C LYS A 345 7.32 17.57 -7.80
N LYS A 346 6.28 16.80 -7.53
CA LYS A 346 6.43 15.39 -7.15
C LYS A 346 6.98 14.56 -8.32
N GLU A 347 6.55 14.85 -9.54
CA GLU A 347 7.07 14.15 -10.71
C GLU A 347 8.54 14.48 -10.98
N GLU A 348 8.98 15.73 -10.75
CA GLU A 348 10.40 16.10 -10.75
C GLU A 348 11.22 15.28 -9.74
N ASP A 349 10.70 15.13 -8.50
CA ASP A 349 11.35 14.36 -7.43
C ASP A 349 11.42 12.86 -7.75
N ILE A 350 10.39 12.32 -8.40
CA ILE A 350 10.36 10.92 -8.86
C ILE A 350 11.41 10.69 -9.95
N ILE A 351 11.49 11.56 -10.95
CA ILE A 351 12.48 11.46 -12.02
C ILE A 351 13.91 11.62 -11.46
N ASP A 352 14.12 12.57 -10.54
CA ASP A 352 15.40 12.69 -9.84
C ASP A 352 15.77 11.41 -9.08
N SER A 353 14.76 10.74 -8.48
CA SER A 353 14.98 9.44 -7.84
C SER A 353 15.45 8.37 -8.82
N TYR A 354 14.92 8.33 -10.06
CA TYR A 354 15.41 7.41 -11.08
C TYR A 354 16.87 7.69 -11.48
N LEU A 355 17.25 8.95 -11.55
CA LEU A 355 18.63 9.33 -11.85
C LEU A 355 19.58 8.94 -10.72
N ARG A 356 19.14 9.10 -9.46
CA ARG A 356 19.89 8.61 -8.29
C ARG A 356 20.02 7.08 -8.30
N MET A 357 18.97 6.34 -8.65
CA MET A 357 19.02 4.87 -8.80
C MET A 357 20.03 4.46 -9.87
N ALA A 358 20.07 5.15 -11.01
CA ALA A 358 21.02 4.86 -12.09
C ALA A 358 22.47 5.05 -11.65
N GLU A 359 22.76 6.10 -10.88
CA GLU A 359 24.09 6.33 -10.27
C GLU A 359 24.45 5.27 -9.25
N GLN A 360 23.53 4.96 -8.33
CA GLN A 360 23.72 4.01 -7.24
C GLN A 360 23.94 2.58 -7.74
N MET A 361 23.34 2.20 -8.87
CA MET A 361 23.63 0.92 -9.54
C MET A 361 25.06 0.88 -10.15
N GLY A 362 25.75 2.00 -10.26
CA GLY A 362 27.12 2.12 -10.76
C GLY A 362 27.33 2.02 -12.26
N ASN A 363 26.28 1.73 -13.03
CA ASN A 363 26.36 1.59 -14.48
C ASN A 363 25.62 2.70 -15.25
N MET A 364 24.96 3.61 -14.55
CA MET A 364 24.15 4.69 -15.14
C MET A 364 23.03 4.16 -16.06
N TRP A 365 22.46 3.00 -15.78
CA TRP A 365 21.29 2.52 -16.50
C TRP A 365 20.01 2.98 -15.82
N MET A 366 19.10 3.53 -16.57
CA MET A 366 17.77 3.87 -16.03
C MET A 366 17.09 2.62 -15.44
N PRO A 367 16.45 2.75 -14.27
CA PRO A 367 15.71 1.64 -13.70
C PRO A 367 14.56 1.21 -14.62
N THR A 368 14.20 -0.05 -14.57
CA THR A 368 13.12 -0.61 -15.39
C THR A 368 11.89 -1.00 -14.58
N PHE A 369 12.11 -1.59 -13.43
CA PHE A 369 11.06 -2.01 -12.52
C PHE A 369 11.53 -1.89 -11.06
N PRO A 370 11.74 -0.64 -10.59
CA PRO A 370 12.25 -0.40 -9.24
C PRO A 370 11.25 -0.85 -8.19
N GLU A 371 11.74 -1.61 -7.23
CA GLU A 371 11.04 -2.08 -6.04
C GLU A 371 11.82 -1.65 -4.79
N VAL A 372 11.24 -1.80 -3.61
CA VAL A 372 11.94 -1.51 -2.34
C VAL A 372 13.18 -2.39 -2.14
N THR A 373 13.31 -3.45 -2.92
CA THR A 373 14.42 -4.42 -2.89
C THR A 373 15.43 -4.24 -4.02
N GLY A 374 15.32 -3.18 -4.81
CA GLY A 374 16.16 -2.85 -5.96
C GLY A 374 15.43 -2.96 -7.30
N ASP A 375 16.14 -2.83 -8.41
CA ASP A 375 15.53 -3.00 -9.75
C ASP A 375 15.34 -4.49 -10.07
N SER A 376 14.12 -4.97 -9.96
CA SER A 376 13.80 -6.38 -10.23
C SER A 376 13.85 -6.73 -11.71
N ARG A 377 13.74 -5.74 -12.59
CA ARG A 377 13.70 -5.90 -14.06
C ARG A 377 12.69 -6.93 -14.55
N ARG A 378 11.64 -7.10 -13.79
CA ARG A 378 10.55 -8.02 -14.05
C ARG A 378 9.94 -7.80 -15.44
N MET A 379 9.67 -6.55 -15.76
CA MET A 379 9.27 -6.06 -17.07
C MET A 379 10.40 -5.19 -17.62
N ASN A 380 11.47 -5.84 -18.12
CA ASN A 380 12.67 -5.13 -18.54
C ASN A 380 12.41 -4.37 -19.85
N SER A 381 12.47 -3.04 -19.79
CA SER A 381 12.08 -2.16 -20.89
C SER A 381 12.78 -0.80 -20.75
N ASN A 382 12.46 0.12 -21.65
CA ASN A 382 12.96 1.49 -21.63
C ASN A 382 11.85 2.53 -21.32
N HIS A 383 10.80 2.16 -20.58
CA HIS A 383 9.69 3.05 -20.27
C HIS A 383 10.09 4.26 -19.41
N ALA A 384 11.12 4.13 -18.55
CA ALA A 384 11.69 5.28 -17.85
C ALA A 384 12.22 6.36 -18.79
N VAL A 385 12.75 5.97 -19.97
CA VAL A 385 13.17 6.92 -21.00
C VAL A 385 11.99 7.72 -21.53
N VAL A 386 10.86 7.04 -21.78
CA VAL A 386 9.62 7.68 -22.25
C VAL A 386 9.10 8.65 -21.20
N THR A 387 9.10 8.26 -19.92
CA THR A 387 8.66 9.11 -18.80
C THR A 387 9.51 10.37 -18.70
N VAL A 388 10.84 10.25 -18.78
CA VAL A 388 11.77 11.40 -18.75
C VAL A 388 11.57 12.30 -19.96
N ALA A 389 11.44 11.73 -21.16
CA ALA A 389 11.25 12.50 -22.39
C ALA A 389 9.93 13.28 -22.38
N ASP A 390 8.85 12.68 -21.88
CA ASP A 390 7.54 13.32 -21.75
C ASP A 390 7.61 14.49 -20.74
N ALA A 391 8.26 14.29 -19.59
CA ALA A 391 8.45 15.32 -18.58
C ALA A 391 9.26 16.51 -19.13
N MET A 392 10.35 16.24 -19.84
CA MET A 392 11.16 17.29 -20.49
C MET A 392 10.37 18.05 -21.55
N ALA A 393 9.61 17.37 -22.39
CA ALA A 393 8.78 17.99 -23.40
C ALA A 393 7.69 18.88 -22.80
N LYS A 394 7.24 18.61 -21.58
CA LYS A 394 6.26 19.39 -20.82
C LYS A 394 6.89 20.48 -19.92
N GLY A 395 8.21 20.61 -19.97
CA GLY A 395 8.95 21.71 -19.31
C GLY A 395 9.31 21.48 -17.84
N LEU A 396 9.28 20.25 -17.36
CA LEU A 396 9.76 19.93 -16.02
C LEU A 396 11.27 20.14 -15.90
N LYS A 397 11.71 20.47 -14.69
CA LYS A 397 13.13 20.62 -14.37
C LYS A 397 13.76 19.25 -14.14
N VAL A 398 14.57 18.83 -15.08
CA VAL A 398 15.31 17.56 -15.03
C VAL A 398 16.79 17.86 -15.29
N ASP A 399 17.70 17.16 -14.63
CA ASP A 399 19.12 17.18 -15.02
C ASP A 399 19.27 16.49 -16.38
N ILE A 400 19.22 17.32 -17.43
CA ILE A 400 19.20 16.86 -18.82
C ILE A 400 20.45 16.06 -19.18
N ALA A 401 21.64 16.48 -18.70
CA ALA A 401 22.89 15.81 -19.02
C ALA A 401 22.93 14.40 -18.40
N LYS A 402 22.59 14.29 -17.13
CA LYS A 402 22.49 13.00 -16.41
C LYS A 402 21.40 12.12 -17.00
N ALA A 403 20.23 12.68 -17.27
CA ALA A 403 19.10 11.95 -17.84
C ALA A 403 19.46 11.40 -19.23
N TYR A 404 20.08 12.19 -20.09
CA TYR A 404 20.53 11.75 -21.42
C TYR A 404 21.55 10.61 -21.32
N GLU A 405 22.55 10.74 -20.44
CA GLU A 405 23.55 9.67 -20.22
C GLU A 405 22.88 8.38 -19.76
N ALA A 406 22.05 8.45 -18.73
CA ALA A 406 21.40 7.25 -18.14
C ALA A 406 20.43 6.59 -19.13
N CYS A 407 19.66 7.37 -19.87
CA CYS A 407 18.75 6.87 -20.90
C CYS A 407 19.52 6.19 -22.03
N ARG A 408 20.56 6.85 -22.55
CA ARG A 408 21.35 6.34 -23.66
C ARG A 408 22.08 5.05 -23.29
N LYS A 409 22.81 5.04 -22.18
CA LYS A 409 23.50 3.83 -21.68
C LYS A 409 22.52 2.67 -21.44
N GLY A 410 21.36 2.94 -20.83
CA GLY A 410 20.35 1.92 -20.63
C GLY A 410 19.84 1.29 -21.93
N ILE A 411 19.72 2.07 -23.01
CA ILE A 411 19.31 1.58 -24.32
C ILE A 411 20.44 0.82 -25.03
N GLU A 412 21.66 1.34 -24.97
CA GLU A 412 22.79 0.83 -25.74
C GLU A 412 23.49 -0.37 -25.10
N GLU A 413 23.55 -0.41 -23.77
CA GLU A 413 24.41 -1.33 -23.03
C GLU A 413 23.64 -2.43 -22.30
N LYS A 414 22.36 -2.23 -21.98
CA LYS A 414 21.54 -3.17 -21.19
C LYS A 414 20.76 -4.10 -22.10
N THR A 415 20.65 -5.39 -21.70
CA THR A 415 19.70 -6.31 -22.35
C THR A 415 18.26 -5.95 -22.01
N LEU A 416 17.33 -6.24 -22.94
CA LEU A 416 15.89 -6.19 -22.70
C LEU A 416 15.34 -7.51 -22.16
N ALA A 417 16.18 -8.53 -21.97
CA ALA A 417 15.73 -9.81 -21.40
C ALA A 417 15.12 -9.60 -20.00
N PRO A 418 13.87 -10.02 -19.75
CA PRO A 418 13.23 -9.91 -18.44
C PRO A 418 14.05 -10.58 -17.34
N TRP A 419 13.95 -10.05 -16.11
CA TRP A 419 14.66 -10.57 -14.93
C TRP A 419 16.20 -10.55 -15.06
N SER A 420 16.76 -9.96 -16.11
CA SER A 420 18.19 -9.96 -16.38
C SER A 420 18.84 -8.61 -16.13
N ALA A 421 19.97 -8.61 -15.42
CA ALA A 421 20.87 -7.47 -15.24
C ALA A 421 22.07 -7.52 -16.19
N ALA A 422 22.03 -8.40 -17.19
CA ALA A 422 23.14 -8.58 -18.12
C ALA A 422 23.33 -7.38 -19.05
N PRO A 423 24.54 -7.17 -19.56
CA PRO A 423 24.75 -6.30 -20.72
C PRO A 423 23.99 -6.82 -21.96
N ALA A 424 23.81 -5.92 -22.93
CA ALA A 424 23.22 -6.25 -24.21
C ALA A 424 23.93 -7.44 -24.89
N GLY A 425 23.15 -8.44 -25.25
CA GLY A 425 23.60 -9.66 -25.90
C GLY A 425 23.34 -9.68 -27.41
N TRP A 426 23.47 -10.86 -28.04
CA TRP A 426 23.25 -11.02 -29.47
C TRP A 426 21.80 -10.69 -29.89
N LEU A 427 20.82 -10.98 -29.03
CA LEU A 427 19.42 -10.68 -29.29
C LEU A 427 19.15 -9.19 -29.40
N ASP A 428 19.79 -8.40 -28.52
CA ASP A 428 19.72 -6.94 -28.54
C ASP A 428 20.45 -6.37 -29.77
N GLN A 429 21.58 -7.01 -30.17
CA GLN A 429 22.31 -6.64 -31.40
C GLN A 429 21.47 -6.96 -32.64
N PHE A 430 20.82 -8.11 -32.67
CA PHE A 430 19.92 -8.48 -33.75
C PHE A 430 18.77 -7.48 -33.89
N TYR A 431 18.16 -7.07 -32.77
CA TYR A 431 17.13 -6.03 -32.78
C TYR A 431 17.64 -4.72 -33.38
N ARG A 432 18.86 -4.30 -33.04
CA ARG A 432 19.44 -3.05 -33.57
C ARG A 432 19.70 -3.12 -35.06
N GLU A 433 20.07 -4.29 -35.54
CA GLU A 433 20.39 -4.51 -36.96
C GLU A 433 19.12 -4.66 -37.82
N TYR A 434 18.14 -5.41 -37.32
CA TYR A 434 16.97 -5.82 -38.10
C TYR A 434 15.66 -5.13 -37.69
N GLY A 435 15.61 -4.47 -36.52
CA GLY A 435 14.42 -3.76 -36.02
C GLY A 435 13.34 -4.64 -35.41
N TYR A 436 13.63 -5.94 -35.20
CA TYR A 436 12.73 -6.89 -34.55
C TYR A 436 13.52 -7.94 -33.76
N ILE A 437 12.87 -8.61 -32.83
CA ILE A 437 13.44 -9.74 -32.08
C ILE A 437 12.87 -11.03 -32.69
N PRO A 438 13.72 -12.00 -33.11
CA PRO A 438 13.26 -13.24 -33.71
C PRO A 438 12.58 -14.12 -32.67
N ALA A 439 11.52 -14.80 -33.05
CA ALA A 439 10.98 -15.92 -32.27
C ALA A 439 11.95 -17.11 -32.39
N LEU A 440 12.52 -17.51 -31.25
CA LEU A 440 13.44 -18.64 -31.18
C LEU A 440 12.68 -19.90 -30.82
N GLN A 441 13.19 -21.06 -31.24
CA GLN A 441 12.61 -22.34 -30.88
C GLN A 441 13.01 -22.74 -29.47
N ALA A 442 12.18 -23.54 -28.79
CA ALA A 442 12.50 -24.05 -27.46
C ALA A 442 13.84 -24.81 -27.48
N GLY A 443 14.75 -24.44 -26.58
CA GLY A 443 16.10 -25.03 -26.48
C GLY A 443 17.16 -24.33 -27.32
N GLU A 444 16.83 -23.31 -28.10
CA GLU A 444 17.85 -22.45 -28.70
C GLU A 444 18.54 -21.62 -27.64
N LYS A 445 19.83 -21.37 -27.85
CA LYS A 445 20.67 -20.62 -26.91
C LYS A 445 20.15 -19.18 -26.77
N GLU A 446 20.06 -18.71 -25.54
CA GLU A 446 19.52 -17.40 -25.17
C GLU A 446 17.99 -17.25 -25.28
N THR A 447 17.26 -18.35 -25.50
CA THR A 447 15.85 -18.37 -25.21
C THR A 447 15.62 -18.72 -23.76
N ASP A 448 15.01 -17.81 -23.02
CA ASP A 448 14.24 -18.21 -21.86
C ASP A 448 12.96 -18.89 -22.37
N PRO A 449 12.68 -20.16 -22.01
CA PRO A 449 11.48 -20.84 -22.46
C PRO A 449 10.18 -20.16 -22.03
N ASN A 450 10.25 -19.21 -21.12
CA ASN A 450 9.13 -18.38 -20.66
C ASN A 450 8.99 -17.05 -21.43
N VAL A 451 9.93 -16.72 -22.31
CA VAL A 451 9.92 -15.47 -23.08
C VAL A 451 9.65 -15.79 -24.54
N HIS A 452 8.38 -16.04 -24.85
CA HIS A 452 7.96 -16.35 -26.22
C HIS A 452 7.65 -15.10 -27.05
N THR A 453 7.50 -13.96 -26.44
CA THR A 453 7.23 -12.68 -27.12
C THR A 453 7.87 -11.54 -26.35
N TRP A 454 8.57 -10.70 -27.07
CA TRP A 454 9.08 -9.43 -26.56
C TRP A 454 8.09 -8.34 -26.99
N GLU A 455 7.57 -7.65 -26.03
CA GLU A 455 6.72 -6.48 -26.29
C GLU A 455 7.54 -5.25 -26.68
#